data_46f7cff3ceaba3dd0af3226d58bd10c4
#
_entry.id   46f7cff3ceaba3dd0af3226d58bd10c4
#
_cell.length_a   1.000
_cell.length_b   1.000
_cell.length_c   1.000
_cell.angle_alpha   90.00
_cell.angle_beta   90.00
_cell.angle_gamma   90.00
#
_symmetry.space_group_name_H-M   'P 1'
#
loop_
_entity.id
_entity.type
_entity.pdbx_description
1 polymer ?
#
loop_
_entity_poly.entity_id
_entity_poly.type
_entity_poly.pdbx_seq_one_letter_code
_entity_poly.pdbx_strand_id
1 'polypeptide(L)'
;MNLRKTVEELDQKYHDRKVVMVDGNDNELGSCGLIEAHRDSGVKHRAFSLQLYRLVGDKKELLLQQRAVEKPVFPFYWANTCCYNLAPGEMYLPRAVSRVKEEMGVVVDESVLRELYKFSYCSPDIEGWCENELDNVIVGE
;
A
#
# COMPACT_ATOMS: atom_id res chain seq x y z
N MET A 1 -8.52 7.16 -24.54
CA MET A 1 -7.88 8.21 -23.74
C MET A 1 -7.00 7.54 -22.71
N ASN A 2 -5.71 7.76 -22.76
CA ASN A 2 -4.80 7.19 -21.76
C ASN A 2 -4.92 8.05 -20.48
N LEU A 3 -5.61 7.54 -19.46
CA LEU A 3 -5.81 8.23 -18.18
C LEU A 3 -4.61 8.04 -17.22
N ARG A 4 -3.64 7.20 -17.61
CA ARG A 4 -2.46 6.92 -16.81
C ARG A 4 -1.45 8.06 -16.97
N LYS A 5 -0.91 8.56 -15.87
CA LYS A 5 0.16 9.56 -15.88
C LYS A 5 1.44 8.99 -16.48
N THR A 6 2.23 9.85 -17.11
CA THR A 6 3.57 9.48 -17.59
C THR A 6 4.51 9.23 -16.41
N VAL A 7 5.63 8.56 -16.68
CA VAL A 7 6.68 8.31 -15.65
C VAL A 7 7.20 9.63 -15.11
N GLU A 8 7.44 10.61 -15.98
CA GLU A 8 7.92 11.94 -15.61
C GLU A 8 6.94 12.70 -14.69
N GLU A 9 5.63 12.63 -14.96
CA GLU A 9 4.60 13.23 -14.12
C GLU A 9 4.53 12.55 -12.74
N LEU A 10 4.73 11.23 -12.70
CA LEU A 10 4.75 10.46 -11.47
C LEU A 10 6.03 10.72 -10.66
N ASP A 11 7.19 10.78 -11.32
CA ASP A 11 8.46 11.13 -10.69
C ASP A 11 8.41 12.53 -10.06
N GLN A 12 7.84 13.50 -10.78
CA GLN A 12 7.67 14.85 -10.24
C GLN A 12 6.73 14.87 -9.03
N LYS A 13 5.62 14.12 -9.08
CA LYS A 13 4.64 14.05 -7.98
C LYS A 13 5.20 13.37 -6.73
N TYR A 14 6.02 12.34 -6.91
CA TYR A 14 6.49 11.47 -5.83
C TYR A 14 8.00 11.56 -5.57
N HIS A 15 8.67 12.61 -6.09
CA HIS A 15 10.15 12.74 -6.03
C HIS A 15 10.72 12.65 -4.61
N ASP A 16 9.98 13.12 -3.59
CA ASP A 16 10.39 13.05 -2.18
C ASP A 16 9.93 11.77 -1.46
N ARG A 17 9.13 10.94 -2.14
CA ARG A 17 8.58 9.72 -1.53
C ARG A 17 9.61 8.59 -1.59
N LYS A 18 10.01 8.11 -0.42
CA LYS A 18 10.87 6.93 -0.28
C LYS A 18 10.10 5.76 0.34
N VAL A 19 10.57 4.57 0.07
CA VAL A 19 10.09 3.31 0.64
C VAL A 19 11.25 2.56 1.28
N VAL A 20 10.94 1.75 2.30
CA VAL A 20 11.92 0.90 2.98
C VAL A 20 12.16 -0.35 2.15
N MET A 21 13.38 -0.55 1.66
CA MET A 21 13.79 -1.79 1.00
C MET A 21 14.02 -2.89 2.04
N VAL A 22 13.54 -4.09 1.75
CA VAL A 22 13.67 -5.24 2.64
C VAL A 22 14.04 -6.51 1.89
N ASP A 23 14.63 -7.47 2.62
CA ASP A 23 14.76 -8.84 2.15
C ASP A 23 13.48 -9.68 2.44
N GLY A 24 13.51 -10.97 2.13
CA GLY A 24 12.39 -11.87 2.37
C GLY A 24 12.09 -12.15 3.85
N ASN A 25 12.97 -11.76 4.76
CA ASN A 25 12.86 -11.91 6.21
C ASN A 25 12.52 -10.60 6.94
N ASP A 26 12.17 -9.55 6.17
CA ASP A 26 11.88 -8.20 6.69
C ASP A 26 13.10 -7.47 7.30
N ASN A 27 14.32 -7.90 6.94
CA ASN A 27 15.51 -7.13 7.29
C ASN A 27 15.59 -5.90 6.40
N GLU A 28 15.78 -4.73 7.01
CA GLU A 28 15.91 -3.47 6.29
C GLU A 28 17.25 -3.39 5.55
N LEU A 29 17.19 -3.10 4.25
CA LEU A 29 18.35 -2.98 3.37
C LEU A 29 18.67 -1.53 2.98
N GLY A 30 17.86 -0.57 3.44
CA GLY A 30 17.95 0.84 3.10
C GLY A 30 16.65 1.38 2.53
N SER A 31 16.72 2.39 1.69
CA SER A 31 15.54 2.99 1.07
C SER A 31 15.81 3.36 -0.38
N CYS A 32 14.75 3.40 -1.19
CA CYS A 32 14.78 3.92 -2.56
C CYS A 32 13.56 4.80 -2.84
N GLY A 33 13.52 5.43 -4.02
CA GLY A 33 12.36 6.21 -4.44
C GLY A 33 11.12 5.34 -4.66
N LEU A 34 9.93 5.90 -4.38
CA LEU A 34 8.66 5.19 -4.60
C LEU A 34 8.52 4.71 -6.05
N ILE A 35 8.79 5.56 -7.01
CA ILE A 35 8.66 5.22 -8.44
C ILE A 35 9.71 4.18 -8.84
N GLU A 36 10.96 4.34 -8.40
CA GLU A 36 12.03 3.36 -8.61
C GLU A 36 11.62 1.97 -8.10
N ALA A 37 11.02 1.89 -6.91
CA ALA A 37 10.58 0.63 -6.31
C ALA A 37 9.50 -0.10 -7.11
N HIS A 38 8.76 0.61 -7.98
CA HIS A 38 7.65 0.06 -8.75
C HIS A 38 7.94 -0.07 -10.26
N ARG A 39 9.17 0.22 -10.69
CA ARG A 39 9.56 0.06 -12.11
C ARG A 39 10.15 -1.32 -12.38
N ASP A 40 9.99 -1.77 -13.63
CA ASP A 40 10.52 -3.03 -14.16
C ASP A 40 10.08 -4.25 -13.32
N SER A 41 11.00 -4.98 -12.72
CA SER A 41 10.71 -6.11 -11.82
C SER A 41 10.37 -5.68 -10.39
N GLY A 42 10.45 -4.38 -10.10
CA GLY A 42 10.23 -3.81 -8.78
C GLY A 42 11.34 -4.14 -7.77
N VAL A 43 11.56 -3.23 -6.84
CA VAL A 43 12.43 -3.46 -5.67
C VAL A 43 11.57 -3.89 -4.50
N LYS A 44 11.91 -5.01 -3.83
CA LYS A 44 11.15 -5.47 -2.67
C LYS A 44 11.18 -4.43 -1.55
N HIS A 45 10.00 -3.98 -1.16
CA HIS A 45 9.85 -2.94 -0.15
C HIS A 45 8.72 -3.27 0.83
N ARG A 46 8.76 -2.59 1.97
CA ARG A 46 7.83 -2.81 3.08
C ARG A 46 6.51 -2.11 2.83
N ALA A 47 5.41 -2.85 2.97
CA ALA A 47 4.07 -2.35 2.77
C ALA A 47 3.09 -2.93 3.80
N PHE A 48 1.89 -2.38 3.85
CA PHE A 48 0.77 -3.00 4.55
C PHE A 48 -0.51 -2.94 3.72
N SER A 49 -1.36 -3.92 3.99
CA SER A 49 -2.75 -3.99 3.53
C SER A 49 -3.69 -3.92 4.72
N LEU A 50 -4.50 -2.87 4.82
CA LEU A 50 -5.52 -2.74 5.86
C LEU A 50 -6.86 -3.28 5.35
N GLN A 51 -7.47 -4.16 6.14
CA GLN A 51 -8.79 -4.74 5.96
C GLN A 51 -9.70 -4.28 7.10
N LEU A 52 -10.52 -3.26 6.87
CA LEU A 52 -11.57 -2.92 7.82
C LEU A 52 -12.85 -3.69 7.49
N TYR A 53 -13.51 -4.19 8.52
CA TYR A 53 -14.79 -4.86 8.39
C TYR A 53 -15.78 -4.37 9.44
N ARG A 54 -17.06 -4.58 9.19
CA ARG A 54 -18.13 -4.40 10.18
C ARG A 54 -18.97 -5.67 10.27
N LEU A 55 -19.64 -5.83 11.38
CA LEU A 55 -20.64 -6.88 11.58
C LEU A 55 -22.02 -6.36 11.20
N VAL A 56 -22.73 -7.11 10.35
CA VAL A 56 -24.13 -6.88 9.99
C VAL A 56 -24.89 -8.17 10.22
N GLY A 57 -25.53 -8.30 11.38
CA GLY A 57 -26.04 -9.59 11.86
C GLY A 57 -24.88 -10.57 12.04
N ASP A 58 -24.98 -11.76 11.42
CA ASP A 58 -23.94 -12.80 11.47
C ASP A 58 -22.90 -12.70 10.34
N LYS A 59 -22.95 -11.63 9.53
CA LYS A 59 -22.08 -11.45 8.37
C LYS A 59 -21.02 -10.40 8.63
N LYS A 60 -19.81 -10.65 8.13
CA LYS A 60 -18.75 -9.65 8.03
C LYS A 60 -18.80 -8.99 6.67
N GLU A 61 -18.82 -7.66 6.65
CA GLU A 61 -18.72 -6.85 5.44
C GLU A 61 -17.38 -6.10 5.43
N LEU A 62 -16.59 -6.30 4.38
CA LEU A 62 -15.33 -5.61 4.19
C LEU A 62 -15.55 -4.24 3.55
N LEU A 63 -14.82 -3.24 4.03
CA LEU A 63 -14.74 -1.94 3.38
C LEU A 63 -13.69 -2.00 2.27
N LEU A 64 -14.14 -1.87 1.03
CA LEU A 64 -13.29 -1.85 -0.16
C LEU A 64 -13.20 -0.43 -0.73
N GLN A 65 -12.13 -0.15 -1.46
CA GLN A 65 -12.00 1.08 -2.26
C GLN A 65 -11.68 0.78 -3.71
N GLN A 66 -12.09 1.67 -4.60
CA GLN A 66 -11.58 1.71 -5.96
C GLN A 66 -10.36 2.64 -6.00
N ARG A 67 -9.23 2.12 -6.46
CA ARG A 67 -7.97 2.87 -6.53
C ARG A 67 -8.09 4.09 -7.43
N ALA A 68 -7.55 5.21 -6.99
CA ALA A 68 -7.55 6.45 -7.77
C ALA A 68 -6.79 6.31 -9.09
N VAL A 69 -7.21 7.09 -10.08
CA VAL A 69 -6.58 7.12 -11.43
C VAL A 69 -5.11 7.53 -11.39
N GLU A 70 -4.73 8.32 -10.39
CA GLU A 70 -3.36 8.82 -10.22
C GLU A 70 -2.40 7.81 -9.59
N LYS A 71 -2.88 6.61 -9.20
CA LYS A 71 -2.00 5.58 -8.67
C LYS A 71 -1.07 5.06 -9.78
N PRO A 72 0.24 4.95 -9.53
CA PRO A 72 1.19 4.48 -10.54
C PRO A 72 0.93 3.04 -10.96
N VAL A 73 0.52 2.19 -10.01
CA VAL A 73 0.30 0.75 -10.22
C VAL A 73 -1.17 0.41 -9.97
N PHE A 74 -1.77 -0.39 -10.84
CA PHE A 74 -3.16 -0.82 -10.78
C PHE A 74 -4.19 0.31 -10.54
N PRO A 75 -4.20 1.40 -11.34
CA PRO A 75 -5.24 2.43 -11.23
C PRO A 75 -6.62 1.86 -11.56
N PHE A 76 -7.68 2.36 -10.91
CA PHE A 76 -9.08 1.94 -11.04
C PHE A 76 -9.44 0.53 -10.55
N TYR A 77 -8.48 -0.29 -10.13
CA TYR A 77 -8.78 -1.60 -9.57
C TYR A 77 -9.47 -1.46 -8.21
N TRP A 78 -10.39 -2.37 -7.92
CA TRP A 78 -10.92 -2.55 -6.59
C TRP A 78 -9.86 -3.21 -5.71
N ALA A 79 -9.74 -2.72 -4.50
CA ALA A 79 -8.74 -3.17 -3.54
C ALA A 79 -9.33 -3.22 -2.12
N ASN A 80 -8.56 -3.74 -1.18
CA ASN A 80 -8.83 -3.69 0.25
C ASN A 80 -9.01 -2.23 0.73
N THR A 81 -9.29 -2.05 2.01
CA THR A 81 -9.62 -0.73 2.59
C THR A 81 -8.58 0.32 2.28
N CYS A 82 -7.31 0.06 2.59
CA CYS A 82 -6.20 0.85 2.07
C CYS A 82 -4.87 0.07 2.12
N CYS A 83 -3.95 0.46 1.26
CA CYS A 83 -2.58 -0.04 1.20
C CYS A 83 -1.61 1.12 1.26
N TYR A 84 -0.42 0.86 1.76
CA TYR A 84 0.61 1.89 1.84
C TYR A 84 2.00 1.27 1.88
N ASN A 85 2.94 1.93 1.21
CA ASN A 85 4.35 1.59 1.23
C ASN A 85 5.04 2.44 2.29
N LEU A 86 5.58 1.79 3.33
CA LEU A 86 6.17 2.51 4.46
C LEU A 86 7.42 3.27 4.05
N ALA A 87 7.50 4.51 4.50
CA ALA A 87 8.71 5.31 4.45
C ALA A 87 9.64 4.97 5.64
N PRO A 88 10.94 5.28 5.54
CA PRO A 88 11.87 5.10 6.66
C PRO A 88 11.36 5.75 7.95
N GLY A 89 11.41 5.01 9.05
CA GLY A 89 10.98 5.46 10.37
C GLY A 89 9.48 5.36 10.65
N GLU A 90 8.64 5.01 9.67
CA GLU A 90 7.22 4.79 9.89
C GLU A 90 6.94 3.43 10.51
N MET A 91 5.92 3.37 11.36
CA MET A 91 5.42 2.15 12.00
C MET A 91 4.07 1.74 11.40
N TYR A 92 3.79 0.44 11.35
CA TYR A 92 2.60 -0.11 10.69
C TYR A 92 1.28 0.45 11.23
N LEU A 93 0.97 0.26 12.50
CA LEU A 93 -0.34 0.61 13.06
C LEU A 93 -0.61 2.13 13.07
N PRO A 94 0.29 2.98 13.56
CA PRO A 94 0.09 4.43 13.50
C PRO A 94 -0.08 4.94 12.06
N ARG A 95 0.68 4.36 11.11
CA ARG A 95 0.56 4.75 9.70
C ARG A 95 -0.73 4.25 9.07
N ALA A 96 -1.21 3.06 9.44
CA ALA A 96 -2.51 2.55 8.98
C ALA A 96 -3.68 3.46 9.43
N VAL A 97 -3.68 3.89 10.69
CA VAL A 97 -4.67 4.86 11.23
C VAL A 97 -4.68 6.16 10.43
N SER A 98 -3.50 6.77 10.23
CA SER A 98 -3.43 8.02 9.47
C SER A 98 -3.79 7.83 8.00
N ARG A 99 -3.36 6.73 7.39
CA ARG A 99 -3.58 6.48 5.96
C ARG A 99 -5.05 6.21 5.62
N VAL A 100 -5.77 5.43 6.41
CA VAL A 100 -7.20 5.20 6.17
C VAL A 100 -8.02 6.48 6.32
N LYS A 101 -7.63 7.36 7.24
CA LYS A 101 -8.23 8.69 7.37
C LYS A 101 -7.96 9.55 6.14
N GLU A 102 -6.72 9.57 5.65
CA GLU A 102 -6.33 10.34 4.44
C GLU A 102 -7.07 9.87 3.19
N GLU A 103 -7.16 8.55 2.95
CA GLU A 103 -7.73 8.00 1.72
C GLU A 103 -9.25 7.84 1.75
N MET A 104 -9.81 7.47 2.89
CA MET A 104 -11.22 7.07 3.03
C MET A 104 -12.04 7.99 3.95
N GLY A 105 -11.39 8.91 4.67
CA GLY A 105 -12.05 9.73 5.68
C GLY A 105 -12.51 8.96 6.92
N VAL A 106 -12.10 7.69 7.05
CA VAL A 106 -12.49 6.82 8.17
C VAL A 106 -11.55 7.05 9.34
N VAL A 107 -12.11 7.29 10.51
CA VAL A 107 -11.38 7.46 11.76
C VAL A 107 -11.46 6.16 12.56
N VAL A 108 -10.33 5.54 12.82
CA VAL A 108 -10.21 4.34 13.64
C VAL A 108 -9.27 4.57 14.81
N ASP A 109 -9.52 3.92 15.93
CA ASP A 109 -8.58 3.86 17.04
C ASP A 109 -7.54 2.76 16.76
N GLU A 110 -6.26 3.01 17.04
CA GLU A 110 -5.20 2.04 16.83
C GLU A 110 -5.44 0.72 17.58
N SER A 111 -6.10 0.78 18.74
CA SER A 111 -6.39 -0.39 19.58
C SER A 111 -7.32 -1.42 18.95
N VAL A 112 -8.09 -1.04 17.92
CA VAL A 112 -8.94 -1.98 17.18
C VAL A 112 -8.21 -2.67 16.03
N LEU A 113 -7.00 -2.21 15.70
CA LEU A 113 -6.18 -2.77 14.64
C LEU A 113 -5.29 -3.91 15.15
N ARG A 114 -5.15 -4.96 14.35
CA ARG A 114 -4.28 -6.10 14.63
C ARG A 114 -3.49 -6.49 13.40
N GLU A 115 -2.17 -6.65 13.57
CA GLU A 115 -1.31 -7.27 12.57
C GLU A 115 -1.56 -8.78 12.59
N LEU A 116 -1.81 -9.39 11.43
CA LEU A 116 -2.07 -10.82 11.32
C LEU A 116 -0.85 -11.60 10.90
N TYR A 117 -0.31 -11.30 9.72
CA TYR A 117 0.86 -11.96 9.16
C TYR A 117 1.48 -11.11 8.05
N LYS A 118 2.71 -11.46 7.70
CA LYS A 118 3.42 -10.87 6.57
C LYS A 118 3.61 -11.91 5.46
N PHE A 119 3.55 -11.46 4.22
CA PHE A 119 3.86 -12.30 3.07
C PHE A 119 4.55 -11.47 1.97
N SER A 120 5.36 -12.14 1.16
CA SER A 120 5.98 -11.52 -0.01
C SER A 120 5.21 -11.85 -1.27
N TYR A 121 5.02 -10.86 -2.12
CA TYR A 121 4.52 -11.09 -3.47
C TYR A 121 5.19 -10.15 -4.47
N CYS A 122 5.16 -10.56 -5.73
CA CYS A 122 5.57 -9.74 -6.86
C CYS A 122 4.47 -9.85 -7.93
N SER A 123 3.84 -8.73 -8.25
CA SER A 123 2.74 -8.68 -9.20
C SER A 123 3.05 -7.65 -10.29
N PRO A 124 3.40 -8.10 -11.49
CA PRO A 124 3.59 -7.19 -12.61
C PRO A 124 2.25 -6.58 -13.05
N ASP A 125 2.28 -5.30 -13.34
CA ASP A 125 1.22 -4.57 -14.02
C ASP A 125 1.66 -4.30 -15.47
N ILE A 126 0.84 -3.64 -16.24
CA ILE A 126 1.16 -3.27 -17.62
C ILE A 126 2.27 -2.20 -17.69
N GLU A 127 2.94 -2.11 -18.84
CA GLU A 127 3.87 -1.02 -19.17
C GLU A 127 5.09 -0.89 -18.24
N GLY A 128 5.63 -2.01 -17.75
CA GLY A 128 6.84 -2.00 -16.94
C GLY A 128 6.65 -1.50 -15.52
N TRP A 129 5.47 -1.67 -14.94
CA TRP A 129 5.19 -1.43 -13.52
C TRP A 129 5.05 -2.77 -12.79
N CYS A 130 5.45 -2.78 -11.54
CA CYS A 130 5.37 -3.97 -10.68
C CYS A 130 5.17 -3.59 -9.22
N GLU A 131 4.34 -4.33 -8.50
CA GLU A 131 4.34 -4.35 -7.03
C GLU A 131 5.20 -5.52 -6.56
N ASN A 132 6.30 -5.23 -5.87
CA ASN A 132 7.17 -6.21 -5.24
C ASN A 132 7.28 -5.88 -3.75
N GLU A 133 6.46 -6.51 -2.94
CA GLU A 133 6.23 -6.11 -1.57
C GLU A 133 6.46 -7.24 -0.57
N LEU A 134 6.95 -6.87 0.60
CA LEU A 134 6.70 -7.60 1.84
C LEU A 134 5.53 -6.89 2.53
N ASP A 135 4.35 -7.47 2.41
CA ASP A 135 3.09 -6.90 2.87
C ASP A 135 2.70 -7.42 4.24
N ASN A 136 2.38 -6.52 5.16
CA ASN A 136 1.83 -6.83 6.48
C ASN A 136 0.31 -6.68 6.44
N VAL A 137 -0.40 -7.77 6.63
CA VAL A 137 -1.87 -7.77 6.66
C VAL A 137 -2.35 -7.29 8.02
N ILE A 138 -3.11 -6.20 8.01
CA ILE A 138 -3.71 -5.58 9.20
C ILE A 138 -5.22 -5.66 9.08
N VAL A 139 -5.89 -6.00 10.17
CA VAL A 139 -7.36 -6.02 10.25
C VAL A 139 -7.87 -5.17 11.38
N GLY A 140 -9.09 -4.64 11.22
CA GLY A 140 -9.82 -3.91 12.25
C GLY A 140 -11.33 -3.99 12.05
N GLU A 141 -12.09 -3.82 13.13
CA GLU A 141 -13.57 -3.77 13.13
C GLU A 141 -14.07 -2.34 13.34
#